data_175141385626ae2fdc3533d4954e712f
#
_entry.id   175141385626ae2fdc3533d4954e712f
#
_cell.length_a   1.000
_cell.length_b   1.000
_cell.length_c   1.000
_cell.angle_alpha   90.00
_cell.angle_beta   90.00
_cell.angle_gamma   90.00
#
_symmetry.space_group_name_H-M   'P 1'
#
loop_
_entity.id
_entity.type
_entity.pdbx_description
1 polymer ?
#
loop_
_entity_poly.entity_id
_entity_poly.type
_entity_poly.pdbx_seq_one_letter_code
_entity_poly.pdbx_strand_id
1 'polypeptide(L)'
;MPPPRGEVLQGTLDLIVLKTLDALGPLHGYGIAQRVQQVSEDLLKLNQGTLYPALLRLEQRGWITSKWGVSDNNRKAKYYSLTRSGRKQLATETATWERMAGVIARLLGAEGAG
;
A
#
# COMPACT_ATOMS: atom_id res chain seq x y z
N MET A 1 -21.19 15.74 0.03
CA MET A 1 -20.43 15.36 1.24
C MET A 1 -19.30 14.43 0.85
N PRO A 2 -18.08 14.76 1.24
CA PRO A 2 -16.98 13.87 0.88
C PRO A 2 -17.08 12.54 1.64
N PRO A 3 -16.65 11.44 1.03
CA PRO A 3 -16.65 10.15 1.72
C PRO A 3 -15.65 10.16 2.89
N PRO A 4 -15.84 9.29 3.88
CA PRO A 4 -14.87 9.15 4.96
C PRO A 4 -13.49 8.84 4.41
N ARG A 5 -12.45 9.37 5.04
CA ARG A 5 -11.08 9.15 4.60
C ARG A 5 -10.73 7.67 4.51
N GLY A 6 -11.25 6.86 5.42
CA GLY A 6 -10.98 5.42 5.40
C GLY A 6 -11.44 4.75 4.13
N GLU A 7 -12.61 5.14 3.61
CA GLU A 7 -13.13 4.57 2.37
C GLU A 7 -12.32 5.01 1.15
N VAL A 8 -11.95 6.29 1.10
CA VAL A 8 -11.18 6.84 -0.01
C VAL A 8 -9.78 6.21 -0.07
N LEU A 9 -9.16 6.06 1.09
CA LEU A 9 -7.76 5.61 1.17
C LEU A 9 -7.60 4.10 1.20
N GLN A 10 -8.65 3.33 1.49
CA GLN A 10 -8.50 1.90 1.70
C GLN A 10 -7.91 1.16 0.50
N GLY A 11 -8.48 1.34 -0.68
CA GLY A 11 -7.97 0.70 -1.89
C GLY A 11 -6.58 1.20 -2.26
N THR A 12 -6.35 2.49 -2.09
CA THR A 12 -5.05 3.10 -2.33
C THR A 12 -4.01 2.55 -1.35
N LEU A 13 -4.39 2.41 -0.09
CA LEU A 13 -3.50 1.87 0.93
C LEU A 13 -3.11 0.43 0.63
N ASP A 14 -4.06 -0.40 0.19
CA ASP A 14 -3.77 -1.79 -0.19
C ASP A 14 -2.73 -1.83 -1.31
N LEU A 15 -2.92 -1.03 -2.34
CA LEU A 15 -1.97 -0.93 -3.46
C LEU A 15 -0.58 -0.50 -2.98
N ILE A 16 -0.53 0.51 -2.11
CA ILE A 16 0.73 1.02 -1.56
C ILE A 16 1.46 -0.06 -0.78
N VAL A 17 0.77 -0.79 0.08
CA VAL A 17 1.39 -1.85 0.88
C VAL A 17 1.90 -2.98 -0.01
N LEU A 18 1.07 -3.45 -0.94
CA LEU A 18 1.46 -4.53 -1.85
C LEU A 18 2.68 -4.14 -2.68
N LYS A 19 2.69 -2.92 -3.21
CA LYS A 19 3.82 -2.44 -4.02
C LYS A 19 5.09 -2.27 -3.19
N THR A 20 4.96 -1.78 -1.98
CA THR A 20 6.12 -1.62 -1.09
C THR A 20 6.77 -2.97 -0.79
N LEU A 21 5.96 -3.98 -0.51
CA LEU A 21 6.48 -5.32 -0.24
C LEU A 21 7.06 -5.98 -1.50
N ASP A 22 6.47 -5.72 -2.66
CA ASP A 22 7.02 -6.21 -3.93
C ASP A 22 8.39 -5.62 -4.21
N ALA A 23 8.56 -4.34 -3.95
CA ALA A 23 9.80 -3.63 -4.26
C ALA A 23 10.93 -3.95 -3.27
N LEU A 24 10.63 -4.06 -1.99
CA LEU A 24 11.65 -4.16 -0.95
C LEU A 24 11.76 -5.54 -0.30
N GLY A 25 10.79 -6.42 -0.55
CA GLY A 25 10.75 -7.71 0.11
C GLY A 25 10.21 -7.60 1.54
N PRO A 26 10.58 -8.53 2.44
CA PRO A 26 9.97 -8.55 3.77
C PRO A 26 10.26 -7.28 4.57
N LEU A 27 9.20 -6.72 5.17
CA LEU A 27 9.29 -5.54 6.02
C LEU A 27 8.32 -5.70 7.18
N HIS A 28 8.71 -5.18 8.36
CA HIS A 28 7.76 -5.03 9.45
C HIS A 28 6.92 -3.76 9.22
N GLY A 29 5.84 -3.61 9.99
CA GLY A 29 4.90 -2.51 9.80
C GLY A 29 5.55 -1.12 9.84
N TYR A 30 6.45 -0.92 10.79
CA TYR A 30 7.18 0.34 10.90
C TYR A 30 8.00 0.62 9.63
N GLY A 31 8.64 -0.42 9.10
CA GLY A 31 9.44 -0.29 7.88
C GLY A 31 8.59 0.07 6.66
N ILE A 32 7.39 -0.50 6.57
CA ILE A 32 6.46 -0.16 5.50
C ILE A 32 6.06 1.32 5.60
N ALA A 33 5.67 1.76 6.79
CA ALA A 33 5.26 3.14 7.01
C ALA A 33 6.39 4.13 6.71
N GLN A 34 7.60 3.79 7.13
CA GLN A 34 8.78 4.62 6.92
C GLN A 34 9.08 4.76 5.42
N ARG A 35 9.01 3.66 4.67
CA ARG A 35 9.27 3.70 3.24
C ARG A 35 8.23 4.53 2.49
N VAL A 36 6.96 4.39 2.86
CA VAL A 36 5.88 5.18 2.24
C VAL A 36 6.09 6.66 2.51
N GLN A 37 6.48 7.00 3.74
CA GLN A 37 6.76 8.39 4.09
C GLN A 37 7.92 8.94 3.27
N GLN A 38 8.99 8.17 3.10
CA GLN A 38 10.16 8.57 2.30
C GLN A 38 9.79 8.80 0.85
N VAL A 39 9.11 7.85 0.23
CA VAL A 39 8.75 7.93 -1.19
C VAL A 39 7.79 9.08 -1.47
N SER A 40 6.89 9.36 -0.55
CA SER A 40 5.92 10.43 -0.70
C SER A 40 6.43 11.80 -0.25
N GLU A 41 7.68 11.88 0.17
CA GLU A 41 8.28 13.12 0.70
C GLU A 41 7.42 13.72 1.80
N ASP A 42 7.05 12.86 2.76
CA ASP A 42 6.24 13.19 3.94
C ASP A 42 4.78 13.54 3.65
N LEU A 43 4.35 13.41 2.40
CA LEU A 43 2.95 13.66 2.07
C LEU A 43 2.03 12.60 2.69
N LEU A 44 2.49 11.34 2.74
CA LEU A 44 1.73 10.25 3.32
C LEU A 44 2.44 9.75 4.58
N LYS A 45 1.76 9.87 5.71
CA LYS A 45 2.24 9.35 6.98
C LYS A 45 1.24 8.33 7.49
N LEU A 46 1.61 7.06 7.40
CA LEU A 46 0.73 5.98 7.83
C LEU A 46 0.91 5.73 9.32
N ASN A 47 -0.15 5.91 10.08
CA ASN A 47 -0.12 5.57 11.49
C ASN A 47 -0.51 4.10 11.69
N GLN A 48 -0.21 3.58 12.87
CA GLN A 48 -0.48 2.18 13.19
C GLN A 48 -1.96 1.82 13.14
N GLY A 49 -2.80 2.76 13.56
CA GLY A 49 -4.25 2.56 13.55
C GLY A 49 -4.83 2.37 12.16
N THR A 50 -4.16 2.88 11.14
CA THR A 50 -4.56 2.73 9.74
C THR A 50 -3.88 1.53 9.09
N LEU A 51 -2.59 1.37 9.36
CA LEU A 51 -1.77 0.37 8.69
C LEU A 51 -2.08 -1.06 9.14
N TYR A 52 -2.16 -1.31 10.45
CA TYR A 52 -2.31 -2.67 10.94
C TYR A 52 -3.63 -3.33 10.53
N PRO A 53 -4.78 -2.64 10.55
CA PRO A 53 -6.00 -3.24 10.00
C PRO A 53 -5.87 -3.61 8.52
N ALA A 54 -5.14 -2.80 7.75
CA ALA A 54 -4.89 -3.11 6.34
C ALA A 54 -4.03 -4.36 6.20
N LEU A 55 -2.96 -4.48 6.99
CA LEU A 55 -2.11 -5.66 6.96
C LEU A 55 -2.88 -6.92 7.33
N LEU A 56 -3.73 -6.84 8.35
CA LEU A 56 -4.56 -7.97 8.75
C LEU A 56 -5.50 -8.39 7.62
N ARG A 57 -6.15 -7.44 6.99
CA ARG A 57 -7.07 -7.71 5.88
C ARG A 57 -6.35 -8.36 4.70
N LEU A 58 -5.18 -7.85 4.34
CA LEU A 58 -4.40 -8.40 3.23
C LEU A 58 -3.91 -9.80 3.55
N GLU A 59 -3.51 -10.05 4.79
CA GLU A 59 -3.07 -11.36 5.24
C GLU A 59 -4.24 -12.36 5.21
N GLN A 60 -5.41 -11.95 5.65
CA GLN A 60 -6.61 -12.79 5.62
C GLN A 60 -7.01 -13.18 4.20
N ARG A 61 -6.73 -12.31 3.23
CA ARG A 61 -7.00 -12.61 1.82
C ARG A 61 -5.91 -13.46 1.17
N GLY A 62 -4.83 -13.72 1.90
CA GLY A 62 -3.72 -14.52 1.39
C GLY A 62 -2.81 -13.78 0.44
N TRP A 63 -2.90 -12.46 0.37
CA TRP A 63 -2.06 -11.66 -0.51
C TRP A 63 -0.71 -11.33 0.10
N ILE A 64 -0.63 -11.33 1.42
CA ILE A 64 0.62 -11.22 2.14
C ILE A 64 0.66 -12.30 3.22
N THR A 65 1.86 -12.63 3.66
CA THR A 65 2.08 -13.57 4.76
C THR A 65 3.01 -12.90 5.75
N SER A 66 3.07 -13.43 6.97
CA SER A 66 3.89 -12.83 8.01
C SER A 66 4.72 -13.89 8.74
N LYS A 67 5.83 -13.43 9.27
CA LYS A 67 6.77 -14.28 9.99
C LYS A 67 7.43 -13.44 11.08
N TRP A 68 7.53 -14.00 12.27
CA TRP A 68 8.22 -13.34 13.37
C TRP A 68 9.71 -13.31 13.11
N GLY A 69 10.34 -12.19 13.42
CA GLY A 69 11.77 -12.01 13.32
C GLY A 69 12.26 -11.00 14.34
N VAL A 70 13.52 -10.60 14.20
CA VAL A 70 14.14 -9.62 15.09
C VAL A 70 14.50 -8.39 14.27
N SER A 71 14.01 -7.23 14.71
CA SER A 71 14.29 -5.96 14.06
C SER A 71 15.69 -5.44 14.39
N ASP A 72 16.10 -4.38 13.71
CA ASP A 72 17.39 -3.75 13.93
C ASP A 72 17.57 -3.29 15.38
N ASN A 73 16.47 -3.02 16.07
CA ASN A 73 16.50 -2.62 17.48
C ASN A 73 16.52 -3.81 18.44
N ASN A 74 16.79 -5.02 17.91
CA ASN A 74 16.78 -6.25 18.68
C ASN A 74 15.42 -6.53 19.33
N ARG A 75 14.34 -6.10 18.70
CA ARG A 75 12.97 -6.32 19.16
C ARG A 75 12.27 -7.32 18.26
N LYS A 76 11.39 -8.10 18.87
CA LYS A 76 10.55 -9.01 18.13
C LYS A 76 9.61 -8.23 17.22
N ALA A 77 9.58 -8.58 15.96
CA ALA A 77 8.73 -7.91 14.99
C ALA A 77 8.16 -8.90 13.99
N LYS A 78 6.97 -8.59 13.51
CA LYS A 78 6.31 -9.39 12.48
C LYS A 78 6.70 -8.83 11.12
N TYR A 79 7.33 -9.67 10.29
CA TYR A 79 7.74 -9.28 8.94
C TYR A 79 6.73 -9.79 7.94
N TYR A 80 6.30 -8.91 7.05
CA TYR A 80 5.30 -9.21 6.04
C TYR A 80 5.96 -9.37 4.68
N SER A 81 5.48 -10.33 3.91
CA SER A 81 6.00 -10.62 2.57
C SER A 81 4.85 -10.79 1.60
N LEU A 82 5.07 -10.39 0.36
CA LEU A 82 4.08 -10.58 -0.70
C LEU A 82 4.03 -12.05 -1.09
N THR A 83 2.83 -12.60 -1.23
CA THR A 83 2.64 -13.96 -1.72
C THR A 83 2.52 -13.96 -3.24
N ARG A 84 2.53 -15.15 -3.85
CA ARG A 84 2.27 -15.29 -5.28
C ARG A 84 0.90 -14.72 -5.64
N SER A 85 -0.12 -15.02 -4.83
CA SER A 85 -1.46 -14.49 -5.00
C SER A 85 -1.48 -12.97 -4.87
N GLY A 86 -0.72 -12.44 -3.91
CA GLY A 86 -0.58 -10.99 -3.72
C GLY A 86 0.07 -10.31 -4.90
N ARG A 87 1.03 -10.98 -5.53
CA ARG A 87 1.69 -10.44 -6.73
C ARG A 87 0.71 -10.33 -7.89
N LYS A 88 -0.17 -11.31 -8.06
CA LYS A 88 -1.24 -11.25 -9.05
C LYS A 88 -2.22 -10.12 -8.75
N GLN A 89 -2.59 -9.99 -7.48
CA GLN A 89 -3.51 -8.93 -7.06
C GLN A 89 -2.89 -7.56 -7.29
N LEU A 90 -1.60 -7.40 -7.03
CA LEU A 90 -0.89 -6.16 -7.28
C LEU A 90 -0.97 -5.77 -8.76
N ALA A 91 -0.75 -6.73 -9.65
CA ALA A 91 -0.84 -6.48 -11.09
C ALA A 91 -2.24 -6.00 -11.48
N THR A 92 -3.28 -6.64 -10.95
CA THR A 92 -4.66 -6.27 -11.21
C THR A 92 -4.97 -4.87 -10.71
N GLU A 93 -4.57 -4.56 -9.49
CA GLU A 93 -4.83 -3.24 -8.91
C GLU A 93 -4.03 -2.15 -9.60
N THR A 94 -2.81 -2.44 -9.99
CA THR A 94 -1.99 -1.50 -10.74
C THR A 94 -2.65 -1.13 -12.07
N ALA A 95 -3.14 -2.13 -12.79
CA ALA A 95 -3.82 -1.90 -14.07
C ALA A 95 -5.08 -1.07 -13.89
N THR A 96 -5.86 -1.37 -12.86
CA THR A 96 -7.07 -0.61 -12.54
C THR A 96 -6.74 0.84 -12.23
N TRP A 97 -5.72 1.04 -11.41
CA TRP A 97 -5.30 2.38 -11.01
C TRP A 97 -4.79 3.18 -12.21
N GLU A 98 -4.00 2.55 -13.06
CA GLU A 98 -3.45 3.21 -14.26
C GLU A 98 -4.56 3.63 -15.22
N ARG A 99 -5.58 2.78 -15.39
CA ARG A 99 -6.73 3.14 -16.21
C ARG A 99 -7.47 4.34 -15.64
N MET A 100 -7.69 4.35 -14.34
CA MET A 100 -8.37 5.46 -13.68
C MET A 100 -7.55 6.75 -13.79
N ALA A 101 -6.24 6.64 -13.55
CA ALA A 101 -5.34 7.78 -13.67
C ALA A 101 -5.33 8.32 -15.09
N GLY A 102 -5.38 7.43 -16.07
CA GLY A 102 -5.46 7.83 -17.48
C GLY A 102 -6.73 8.58 -17.83
N VAL A 103 -7.87 8.11 -17.29
CA VAL A 103 -9.15 8.80 -17.49
C VAL A 103 -9.10 10.22 -16.88
N ILE A 104 -8.61 10.30 -15.65
CA ILE A 104 -8.50 11.59 -14.97
C ILE A 104 -7.56 12.53 -15.74
N ALA A 105 -6.42 12.00 -16.18
CA ALA A 105 -5.44 12.79 -16.93
C ALA A 105 -6.04 13.33 -18.22
N ARG A 106 -6.83 12.51 -18.94
CA ARG A 106 -7.49 12.97 -20.17
C ARG A 106 -8.53 14.05 -19.89
N LEU A 107 -9.28 13.90 -18.81
CA LEU A 107 -10.27 14.91 -18.45
C LEU A 107 -9.60 16.24 -18.11
N LEU A 108 -8.54 16.19 -17.32
CA LEU A 108 -7.79 17.39 -16.94
C LEU A 108 -7.05 17.98 -18.13
N GLY A 109 -6.47 17.12 -18.95
CA GLY A 109 -5.75 17.55 -20.16
C GLY A 109 -6.65 18.17 -21.19
N ALA A 110 -7.86 17.64 -21.37
CA ALA A 110 -8.84 18.21 -22.29
C ALA A 110 -9.20 19.65 -21.90
N GLU A 111 -9.34 19.89 -20.61
CA GLU A 111 -9.60 21.24 -20.11
C GLU A 111 -8.39 22.14 -20.32
N GLY A 112 -7.19 21.61 -20.04
CA GLY A 112 -5.98 22.38 -20.21
C GLY A 112 -5.62 22.65 -21.68
N ALA A 113 -6.02 21.73 -22.57
CA ALA A 113 -5.75 21.87 -23.99
C ALA A 113 -6.75 22.78 -24.69
N GLY A 114 -7.93 22.90 -24.09
CA GLY A 114 -8.98 23.79 -24.62
C GLY A 114 -8.69 25.25 -24.39
#